data_05ced1d1ddd7bb4e98e1e884c2366e36
#
_entry.id   05ced1d1ddd7bb4e98e1e884c2366e36
#
_cell.length_a   1.000
_cell.length_b   1.000
_cell.length_c   1.000
_cell.angle_alpha   90.00
_cell.angle_beta   90.00
_cell.angle_gamma   90.00
#
_symmetry.space_group_name_H-M   'P 1'
#
loop_
_entity.id
_entity.type
_entity.pdbx_description
1 polymer ?
#
loop_
_entity_poly.entity_id
_entity_poly.type
_entity_poly.pdbx_seq_one_letter_code
_entity_poly.pdbx_strand_id
1 'polypeptide(L)'
;MKKISLLTFLLGSFFLLQAQPYTKHIAPINNEKWWGCFVGIGNEMPFASNTPLYDLAKVNFNNETSPLLLSSQGRYVWSDEPFRFRLVNDTLVIESDYESPQVTTAGKNLRDAYLHASKTHFPANGKTPPALFFKEPQYNTWIELMYNQNQEDILNYAHNIIENGFPKGILMIDDNWQRYYGNFEFKAEKFPDARAMTDELHQIGRAHV
;
A
#
# COMPACT_ATOMS: atom_id res chain seq x y z
N MET A 1 -21.26 26.98 -66.92
CA MET A 1 -21.09 25.60 -66.41
C MET A 1 -20.42 25.66 -65.04
N LYS A 2 -21.22 25.51 -63.96
CA LYS A 2 -20.71 25.50 -62.57
C LYS A 2 -20.40 24.06 -62.20
N LYS A 3 -19.15 23.77 -61.81
CA LYS A 3 -18.74 22.50 -61.25
C LYS A 3 -19.13 22.46 -59.77
N ILE A 4 -20.02 21.57 -59.38
CA ILE A 4 -20.37 21.26 -57.98
C ILE A 4 -19.37 20.19 -57.53
N SER A 5 -18.54 20.54 -56.57
CA SER A 5 -17.61 19.61 -55.91
C SER A 5 -18.34 18.92 -54.75
N LEU A 6 -18.55 17.65 -54.87
CA LEU A 6 -19.20 16.80 -53.84
C LEU A 6 -18.13 16.41 -52.83
N LEU A 7 -18.16 17.00 -51.64
CA LEU A 7 -17.29 16.67 -50.51
C LEU A 7 -17.93 15.52 -49.73
N THR A 8 -17.42 14.32 -49.92
CA THR A 8 -17.89 13.12 -49.19
C THR A 8 -17.26 13.14 -47.78
N PHE A 9 -18.06 13.38 -46.77
CA PHE A 9 -17.66 13.26 -45.37
C PHE A 9 -17.66 11.79 -44.98
N LEU A 10 -16.46 11.17 -44.82
CA LEU A 10 -16.32 9.86 -44.21
C LEU A 10 -16.44 10.00 -42.69
N LEU A 11 -17.58 9.73 -42.13
CA LEU A 11 -17.75 9.52 -40.68
C LEU A 11 -17.14 8.16 -40.32
N GLY A 12 -15.89 8.15 -39.89
CA GLY A 12 -15.26 7.02 -39.26
C GLY A 12 -15.90 6.78 -37.89
N SER A 13 -16.74 5.76 -37.78
CA SER A 13 -17.23 5.29 -36.48
C SER A 13 -16.05 4.64 -35.72
N PHE A 14 -15.44 5.37 -34.81
CA PHE A 14 -14.55 4.77 -33.82
C PHE A 14 -15.40 3.91 -32.88
N PHE A 15 -15.50 2.63 -33.15
CA PHE A 15 -15.88 1.65 -32.15
C PHE A 15 -14.74 1.59 -31.14
N LEU A 16 -14.94 2.22 -29.99
CA LEU A 16 -14.15 1.90 -28.81
C LEU A 16 -14.44 0.44 -28.48
N LEU A 17 -13.51 -0.45 -28.83
CA LEU A 17 -13.51 -1.81 -28.31
C LEU A 17 -13.30 -1.68 -26.80
N GLN A 18 -14.40 -1.70 -26.05
CA GLN A 18 -14.35 -1.86 -24.60
C GLN A 18 -13.86 -3.28 -24.35
N ALA A 19 -12.67 -3.43 -23.81
CA ALA A 19 -12.14 -4.73 -23.42
C ALA A 19 -13.17 -5.38 -22.48
N GLN A 20 -13.57 -6.62 -22.79
CA GLN A 20 -14.47 -7.37 -21.92
C GLN A 20 -13.74 -7.65 -20.61
N PRO A 21 -14.37 -7.40 -19.45
CA PRO A 21 -13.75 -7.68 -18.17
C PRO A 21 -13.37 -9.15 -18.09
N TYR A 22 -12.15 -9.40 -17.66
CA TYR A 22 -11.67 -10.76 -17.43
C TYR A 22 -12.38 -11.35 -16.21
N THR A 23 -12.87 -12.58 -16.34
CA THR A 23 -13.47 -13.30 -15.20
C THR A 23 -12.87 -14.70 -15.12
N LYS A 24 -12.46 -15.11 -13.93
CA LYS A 24 -11.91 -16.43 -13.65
C LYS A 24 -12.54 -17.05 -12.41
N HIS A 25 -12.91 -18.33 -12.54
CA HIS A 25 -13.39 -19.15 -11.45
C HIS A 25 -12.28 -20.12 -11.01
N ILE A 26 -11.89 -20.06 -9.75
CA ILE A 26 -10.86 -20.93 -9.18
C ILE A 26 -11.54 -21.86 -8.19
N ALA A 27 -11.74 -23.10 -8.59
CA ALA A 27 -12.32 -24.12 -7.74
C ALA A 27 -11.45 -24.38 -6.50
N PRO A 28 -12.04 -24.62 -5.32
CA PRO A 28 -11.28 -24.87 -4.10
C PRO A 28 -10.58 -26.24 -4.15
N ILE A 29 -9.48 -26.33 -3.42
CA ILE A 29 -8.76 -27.58 -3.15
C ILE A 29 -8.96 -27.92 -1.67
N ASN A 30 -9.49 -29.10 -1.33
CA ASN A 30 -9.54 -29.65 0.02
C ASN A 30 -9.66 -28.61 1.18
N ASN A 31 -10.82 -28.02 1.37
CA ASN A 31 -11.06 -27.00 2.41
C ASN A 31 -10.12 -25.78 2.31
N GLU A 32 -9.74 -25.40 1.13
CA GLU A 32 -8.88 -24.24 0.89
C GLU A 32 -9.47 -22.96 1.47
N LYS A 33 -8.61 -22.19 2.10
CA LYS A 33 -8.92 -20.88 2.68
C LYS A 33 -8.01 -19.83 2.09
N TRP A 34 -8.52 -18.60 2.00
CA TRP A 34 -7.84 -17.46 1.37
C TRP A 34 -7.65 -16.31 2.34
N TRP A 35 -6.50 -15.64 2.25
CA TRP A 35 -6.11 -14.44 2.98
C TRP A 35 -5.51 -13.42 2.03
N GLY A 36 -5.47 -12.15 2.43
CA GLY A 36 -4.73 -11.12 1.72
C GLY A 36 -5.58 -9.96 1.28
N CYS A 37 -5.10 -9.21 0.32
CA CYS A 37 -5.66 -8.00 -0.25
C CYS A 37 -5.78 -6.81 0.72
N PHE A 38 -6.25 -6.99 1.95
CA PHE A 38 -6.59 -5.89 2.86
C PHE A 38 -5.93 -6.04 4.22
N VAL A 39 -5.30 -4.97 4.70
CA VAL A 39 -4.78 -4.89 6.07
C VAL A 39 -5.91 -4.61 7.07
N GLY A 40 -6.81 -3.67 6.73
CA GLY A 40 -7.84 -3.17 7.63
C GLY A 40 -8.86 -4.19 8.15
N ILE A 41 -9.04 -5.33 7.46
CA ILE A 41 -9.95 -6.42 7.85
C ILE A 41 -9.22 -7.73 8.09
N GLY A 42 -7.94 -7.68 8.48
CA GLY A 42 -7.14 -8.88 8.73
C GLY A 42 -7.72 -9.82 9.78
N ASN A 43 -8.45 -9.29 10.76
CA ASN A 43 -9.17 -10.06 11.79
C ASN A 43 -10.38 -10.84 11.25
N GLU A 44 -10.87 -10.55 10.07
CA GLU A 44 -11.99 -11.25 9.41
C GLU A 44 -11.51 -12.39 8.50
N MET A 45 -10.20 -12.56 8.38
CA MET A 45 -9.61 -13.63 7.57
C MET A 45 -9.38 -14.91 8.36
N PRO A 46 -9.47 -16.08 7.74
CA PRO A 46 -9.66 -16.31 6.30
C PRO A 46 -11.04 -15.91 5.81
N PHE A 47 -11.13 -15.51 4.55
CA PHE A 47 -12.41 -15.15 3.95
C PHE A 47 -13.41 -16.29 4.04
N ALA A 48 -14.67 -15.97 4.39
CA ALA A 48 -15.74 -16.94 4.49
C ALA A 48 -16.15 -17.50 3.12
N SER A 49 -16.88 -18.63 3.12
CA SER A 49 -17.34 -19.31 1.90
C SER A 49 -18.16 -18.46 0.95
N ASN A 50 -18.86 -17.46 1.48
CA ASN A 50 -19.65 -16.51 0.71
C ASN A 50 -19.32 -15.11 1.19
N THR A 51 -18.54 -14.38 0.38
CA THR A 51 -18.16 -13.00 0.65
C THR A 51 -18.88 -12.04 -0.28
N PRO A 52 -19.03 -10.76 0.10
CA PRO A 52 -19.41 -9.73 -0.86
C PRO A 52 -18.34 -9.61 -1.95
N LEU A 53 -18.69 -8.90 -3.03
CA LEU A 53 -17.71 -8.54 -4.03
C LEU A 53 -16.80 -7.44 -3.46
N TYR A 54 -15.55 -7.76 -3.27
CA TYR A 54 -14.51 -6.79 -2.91
C TYR A 54 -13.88 -6.20 -4.18
N ASP A 55 -13.77 -4.88 -4.23
CA ASP A 55 -13.17 -4.14 -5.34
C ASP A 55 -11.95 -3.38 -4.82
N LEU A 56 -10.74 -3.85 -5.15
CA LEU A 56 -9.48 -3.28 -4.67
C LEU A 56 -9.23 -1.84 -5.13
N ALA A 57 -9.87 -1.42 -6.22
CA ALA A 57 -9.78 -0.04 -6.68
C ALA A 57 -10.66 0.93 -5.89
N LYS A 58 -11.65 0.43 -5.13
CA LYS A 58 -12.68 1.26 -4.46
C LYS A 58 -12.67 1.17 -2.95
N VAL A 59 -12.21 0.03 -2.40
CA VAL A 59 -12.31 -0.25 -0.96
C VAL A 59 -10.92 -0.58 -0.41
N ASN A 60 -10.53 0.13 0.64
CA ASN A 60 -9.27 -0.11 1.34
C ASN A 60 -9.44 -0.33 2.85
N PHE A 61 -10.67 -0.22 3.39
CA PHE A 61 -10.95 -0.34 4.82
C PHE A 61 -10.07 0.56 5.70
N ASN A 62 -9.81 1.79 5.23
CA ASN A 62 -8.98 2.80 5.86
C ASN A 62 -7.52 2.37 6.09
N ASN A 63 -7.01 1.46 5.25
CA ASN A 63 -5.63 0.98 5.31
C ASN A 63 -5.15 0.56 3.93
N GLU A 64 -3.97 -0.02 3.85
CA GLU A 64 -3.37 -0.47 2.60
C GLU A 64 -4.10 -1.67 1.99
N THR A 65 -4.10 -1.72 0.67
CA THR A 65 -4.53 -2.85 -0.13
C THR A 65 -3.38 -3.34 -1.01
N SER A 66 -3.35 -4.65 -1.27
CA SER A 66 -2.39 -5.25 -2.17
C SER A 66 -3.10 -6.29 -3.04
N PRO A 67 -2.85 -6.33 -4.37
CA PRO A 67 -3.50 -7.30 -5.26
C PRO A 67 -2.89 -8.71 -5.13
N LEU A 68 -2.81 -9.19 -3.90
CA LEU A 68 -2.25 -10.50 -3.53
C LEU A 68 -3.21 -11.27 -2.63
N LEU A 69 -3.68 -12.43 -3.10
CA LEU A 69 -4.39 -13.44 -2.30
C LEU A 69 -3.51 -14.66 -2.08
N LEU A 70 -3.46 -15.16 -0.86
CA LEU A 70 -2.69 -16.32 -0.45
C LEU A 70 -3.61 -17.45 0.01
N SER A 71 -3.32 -18.67 -0.39
CA SER A 71 -4.12 -19.85 -0.11
C SER A 71 -3.47 -20.79 0.90
N SER A 72 -4.31 -21.42 1.75
CA SER A 72 -3.88 -22.51 2.65
C SER A 72 -3.30 -23.72 1.92
N GLN A 73 -3.56 -23.86 0.61
CA GLN A 73 -3.14 -25.00 -0.21
C GLN A 73 -1.94 -24.67 -1.12
N GLY A 74 -1.17 -23.62 -0.77
CA GLY A 74 0.07 -23.27 -1.47
C GLY A 74 -0.13 -22.60 -2.81
N ARG A 75 -1.32 -22.09 -3.10
CA ARG A 75 -1.58 -21.25 -4.26
C ARG A 75 -1.59 -19.78 -3.87
N TYR A 76 -1.34 -18.89 -4.85
CA TYR A 76 -1.62 -17.47 -4.68
C TYR A 76 -2.13 -16.86 -5.97
N VAL A 77 -2.82 -15.72 -5.83
CA VAL A 77 -3.22 -14.84 -6.93
C VAL A 77 -2.42 -13.56 -6.82
N TRP A 78 -1.85 -13.12 -7.92
CA TRP A 78 -1.14 -11.86 -8.04
C TRP A 78 -1.59 -11.08 -9.28
N SER A 79 -1.65 -9.77 -9.17
CA SER A 79 -1.82 -8.85 -10.29
C SER A 79 -1.00 -7.58 -10.03
N ASP A 80 -0.50 -6.95 -11.07
CA ASP A 80 0.12 -5.62 -10.99
C ASP A 80 -0.96 -4.51 -10.94
N GLU A 81 -2.21 -4.88 -11.26
CA GLU A 81 -3.36 -3.98 -11.28
C GLU A 81 -4.44 -4.44 -10.28
N PRO A 82 -5.28 -3.51 -9.78
CA PRO A 82 -6.37 -3.89 -8.89
C PRO A 82 -7.38 -4.81 -9.59
N PHE A 83 -7.91 -5.75 -8.84
CA PHE A 83 -8.97 -6.65 -9.28
C PHE A 83 -10.14 -6.69 -8.29
N ARG A 84 -11.23 -7.29 -8.70
CA ARG A 84 -12.38 -7.60 -7.85
C ARG A 84 -12.40 -9.08 -7.54
N PHE A 85 -12.82 -9.45 -6.34
CA PHE A 85 -12.98 -10.85 -6.00
C PHE A 85 -14.12 -11.09 -5.02
N ARG A 86 -14.61 -12.32 -5.02
CA ARG A 86 -15.55 -12.86 -4.03
C ARG A 86 -15.38 -14.37 -3.92
N LEU A 87 -15.85 -14.93 -2.82
CA LEU A 87 -16.02 -16.37 -2.68
C LEU A 87 -17.51 -16.72 -2.83
N VAL A 88 -17.80 -17.71 -3.67
CA VAL A 88 -19.14 -18.24 -3.90
C VAL A 88 -19.07 -19.75 -3.73
N ASN A 89 -19.63 -20.27 -2.65
CA ASN A 89 -19.52 -21.69 -2.29
C ASN A 89 -18.06 -22.20 -2.34
N ASP A 90 -17.16 -21.49 -1.68
CA ASP A 90 -15.71 -21.71 -1.63
C ASP A 90 -14.97 -21.55 -2.97
N THR A 91 -15.65 -21.31 -4.09
CA THR A 91 -15.03 -20.96 -5.36
C THR A 91 -14.60 -19.51 -5.34
N LEU A 92 -13.31 -19.24 -5.55
CA LEU A 92 -12.80 -17.89 -5.70
C LEU A 92 -13.09 -17.38 -7.12
N VAL A 93 -13.91 -16.35 -7.21
CA VAL A 93 -14.24 -15.66 -8.47
C VAL A 93 -13.44 -14.36 -8.51
N ILE A 94 -12.69 -14.17 -9.57
CA ILE A 94 -11.86 -12.97 -9.79
C ILE A 94 -12.36 -12.26 -11.05
N GLU A 95 -12.50 -10.95 -10.99
CA GLU A 95 -12.85 -10.09 -12.10
C GLU A 95 -11.81 -8.97 -12.23
N SER A 96 -11.37 -8.66 -13.45
CA SER A 96 -10.42 -7.57 -13.72
C SER A 96 -10.83 -6.82 -14.98
N ASP A 97 -10.69 -5.50 -14.95
CA ASP A 97 -10.88 -4.64 -16.13
C ASP A 97 -9.55 -4.44 -16.89
N TYR A 98 -8.47 -5.00 -16.36
CA TYR A 98 -7.10 -4.92 -16.89
C TYR A 98 -6.60 -6.28 -17.36
N GLU A 99 -5.41 -6.65 -16.94
CA GLU A 99 -4.83 -7.95 -17.24
C GLU A 99 -5.44 -9.09 -16.42
N SER A 100 -5.26 -10.30 -16.90
CA SER A 100 -5.65 -11.52 -16.18
C SER A 100 -4.77 -11.69 -14.93
N PRO A 101 -5.31 -11.64 -13.70
CA PRO A 101 -4.55 -11.96 -12.51
C PRO A 101 -3.93 -13.36 -12.60
N GLN A 102 -2.66 -13.46 -12.23
CA GLN A 102 -1.90 -14.72 -12.29
C GLN A 102 -2.29 -15.61 -11.11
N VAL A 103 -2.54 -16.88 -11.39
CA VAL A 103 -2.75 -17.91 -10.37
C VAL A 103 -1.56 -18.86 -10.38
N THR A 104 -0.81 -18.87 -9.29
CA THR A 104 0.41 -19.67 -9.18
C THR A 104 0.26 -20.71 -8.09
N THR A 105 0.68 -21.96 -8.37
CA THR A 105 0.86 -22.99 -7.36
C THR A 105 2.33 -23.02 -6.97
N ALA A 106 2.62 -22.68 -5.72
CA ALA A 106 3.97 -22.47 -5.21
C ALA A 106 4.40 -23.50 -4.15
N GLY A 107 3.49 -24.38 -3.75
CA GLY A 107 3.78 -25.39 -2.74
C GLY A 107 2.52 -26.06 -2.22
N LYS A 108 2.49 -26.38 -0.93
CA LYS A 108 1.43 -27.19 -0.33
C LYS A 108 0.68 -26.51 0.81
N ASN A 109 1.13 -25.33 1.24
CA ASN A 109 0.58 -24.61 2.37
C ASN A 109 0.73 -23.09 2.22
N LEU A 110 0.12 -22.33 3.14
CA LEU A 110 0.13 -20.88 3.15
C LEU A 110 1.55 -20.31 3.18
N ARG A 111 2.46 -20.91 3.96
CA ARG A 111 3.86 -20.45 4.07
C ARG A 111 4.59 -20.56 2.74
N ASP A 112 4.38 -21.65 1.99
CA ASP A 112 4.99 -21.83 0.67
C ASP A 112 4.49 -20.76 -0.31
N ALA A 113 3.18 -20.51 -0.34
CA ALA A 113 2.57 -19.46 -1.15
C ALA A 113 3.15 -18.08 -0.82
N TYR A 114 3.21 -17.73 0.48
CA TYR A 114 3.76 -16.46 0.95
C TYR A 114 5.23 -16.29 0.56
N LEU A 115 6.07 -17.26 0.83
CA LEU A 115 7.51 -17.17 0.55
C LEU A 115 7.78 -17.05 -0.95
N HIS A 116 7.03 -17.79 -1.77
CA HIS A 116 7.18 -17.70 -3.22
C HIS A 116 6.72 -16.33 -3.75
N ALA A 117 5.53 -15.88 -3.35
CA ALA A 117 4.99 -14.57 -3.75
C ALA A 117 5.93 -13.44 -3.32
N SER A 118 6.40 -13.46 -2.05
CA SER A 118 7.34 -12.45 -1.53
C SER A 118 8.64 -12.41 -2.33
N LYS A 119 9.21 -13.56 -2.64
CA LYS A 119 10.47 -13.64 -3.41
C LYS A 119 10.29 -13.19 -4.86
N THR A 120 9.13 -13.45 -5.44
CA THR A 120 8.87 -13.18 -6.86
C THR A 120 8.47 -11.72 -7.09
N HIS A 121 7.56 -11.20 -6.27
CA HIS A 121 6.96 -9.87 -6.49
C HIS A 121 7.55 -8.78 -5.60
N PHE A 122 8.18 -9.16 -4.47
CA PHE A 122 8.82 -8.24 -3.51
C PHE A 122 10.25 -8.66 -3.20
N PRO A 123 11.13 -8.82 -4.21
CA PRO A 123 12.49 -9.26 -3.97
C PRO A 123 13.26 -8.26 -3.09
N ALA A 124 13.99 -8.78 -2.11
CA ALA A 124 14.84 -7.95 -1.27
C ALA A 124 15.90 -7.25 -2.13
N ASN A 125 16.10 -5.97 -1.89
CA ASN A 125 17.11 -5.17 -2.61
C ASN A 125 18.54 -5.32 -2.04
N GLY A 126 18.72 -6.19 -1.03
CA GLY A 126 20.01 -6.43 -0.36
C GLY A 126 20.44 -5.32 0.60
N LYS A 127 19.62 -4.29 0.82
CA LYS A 127 19.89 -3.21 1.78
C LYS A 127 19.16 -3.46 3.09
N THR A 128 19.78 -3.07 4.18
CA THR A 128 19.18 -3.06 5.52
C THR A 128 19.20 -1.63 6.07
N PRO A 129 18.26 -1.25 6.91
CA PRO A 129 18.34 0.01 7.64
C PRO A 129 19.63 0.09 8.47
N PRO A 130 20.12 1.30 8.80
CA PRO A 130 21.26 1.46 9.71
C PRO A 130 21.03 0.71 11.03
N ALA A 131 22.10 0.20 11.63
CA ALA A 131 22.02 -0.55 12.89
C ALA A 131 21.36 0.24 14.04
N LEU A 132 21.38 1.56 13.97
CA LEU A 132 20.73 2.47 14.93
C LEU A 132 19.22 2.15 15.06
N PHE A 133 18.54 1.84 13.96
CA PHE A 133 17.10 1.49 13.98
C PHE A 133 16.77 0.24 14.79
N PHE A 134 17.76 -0.58 15.09
CA PHE A 134 17.58 -1.83 15.87
C PHE A 134 18.16 -1.76 17.28
N LYS A 135 18.98 -0.75 17.58
CA LYS A 135 19.73 -0.67 18.84
C LYS A 135 19.24 0.44 19.76
N GLU A 136 18.65 1.48 19.20
CA GLU A 136 18.24 2.67 19.94
C GLU A 136 16.71 2.82 19.97
N PRO A 137 16.16 3.56 20.94
CA PRO A 137 14.73 3.83 20.99
C PRO A 137 14.25 4.56 19.74
N GLN A 138 13.00 4.31 19.39
CA GLN A 138 12.29 5.04 18.35
C GLN A 138 11.17 5.85 19.01
N TYR A 139 11.31 7.16 18.97
CA TYR A 139 10.32 8.11 19.46
C TYR A 139 9.42 8.53 18.30
N ASN A 140 8.16 8.74 18.59
CA ASN A 140 7.19 9.17 17.58
C ASN A 140 6.38 10.34 18.16
N THR A 141 6.22 11.40 17.39
CA THR A 141 5.52 12.62 17.80
C THR A 141 3.99 12.48 17.75
N TRP A 142 3.44 11.38 17.26
CA TRP A 142 1.99 11.22 17.03
C TRP A 142 1.15 11.40 18.28
N ILE A 143 1.50 10.72 19.37
CA ILE A 143 0.68 10.73 20.60
C ILE A 143 0.60 12.12 21.21
N GLU A 144 1.67 12.91 21.12
CA GLU A 144 1.72 14.26 21.67
C GLU A 144 1.11 15.31 20.75
N LEU A 145 1.46 15.27 19.46
CA LEU A 145 1.14 16.35 18.53
C LEU A 145 0.01 16.00 17.56
N MET A 146 -0.28 14.73 17.34
CA MET A 146 -1.28 14.25 16.37
C MET A 146 -1.12 14.97 15.02
N TYR A 147 -2.16 15.64 14.52
CA TYR A 147 -2.14 16.41 13.27
C TYR A 147 -1.50 17.81 13.41
N ASN A 148 -1.10 18.19 14.61
CA ASN A 148 -0.50 19.51 14.86
C ASN A 148 1.03 19.48 14.82
N GLN A 149 1.61 18.65 13.99
CA GLN A 149 3.06 18.61 13.78
C GLN A 149 3.56 19.99 13.35
N ASN A 150 4.50 20.58 14.10
CA ASN A 150 5.11 21.87 13.79
C ASN A 150 6.53 21.94 14.37
N GLN A 151 7.33 22.86 13.85
CA GLN A 151 8.74 22.97 14.17
C GLN A 151 9.01 23.19 15.66
N GLU A 152 8.28 24.11 16.29
CA GLU A 152 8.49 24.50 17.71
C GLU A 152 8.21 23.33 18.66
N ASP A 153 7.03 22.69 18.51
CA ASP A 153 6.63 21.59 19.39
C ASP A 153 7.49 20.35 19.21
N ILE A 154 7.97 20.09 17.99
CA ILE A 154 8.89 18.98 17.71
C ILE A 154 10.23 19.19 18.40
N LEU A 155 10.80 20.41 18.34
CA LEU A 155 12.02 20.75 19.05
C LEU A 155 11.83 20.65 20.57
N ASN A 156 10.74 21.18 21.10
CA ASN A 156 10.39 21.07 22.51
C ASN A 156 10.26 19.60 22.95
N TYR A 157 9.62 18.77 22.15
CA TYR A 157 9.50 17.34 22.42
C TYR A 157 10.87 16.65 22.47
N ALA A 158 11.75 16.95 21.51
CA ALA A 158 13.10 16.39 21.48
C ALA A 158 13.96 16.83 22.67
N HIS A 159 13.90 18.11 23.06
CA HIS A 159 14.59 18.63 24.25
C HIS A 159 14.09 17.95 25.52
N ASN A 160 12.77 17.81 25.68
CA ASN A 160 12.17 17.15 26.84
C ASN A 160 12.61 15.68 26.98
N ILE A 161 12.79 14.95 25.89
CA ILE A 161 13.34 13.58 25.93
C ILE A 161 14.72 13.59 26.62
N ILE A 162 15.60 14.49 26.21
CA ILE A 162 16.96 14.56 26.74
C ILE A 162 17.02 15.11 28.16
N GLU A 163 16.29 16.18 28.45
CA GLU A 163 16.24 16.83 29.76
C GLU A 163 15.69 15.92 30.86
N ASN A 164 14.77 15.02 30.50
CA ASN A 164 14.23 14.00 31.40
C ASN A 164 15.08 12.72 31.45
N GLY A 165 16.27 12.71 30.87
CA GLY A 165 17.22 11.62 30.96
C GLY A 165 16.89 10.37 30.13
N PHE A 166 15.98 10.48 29.16
CA PHE A 166 15.74 9.39 28.24
C PHE A 166 16.91 9.22 27.25
N PRO A 167 17.21 7.99 26.81
CA PRO A 167 18.29 7.75 25.89
C PRO A 167 18.04 8.41 24.54
N LYS A 168 19.11 8.81 23.87
CA LYS A 168 19.06 9.30 22.50
C LYS A 168 18.64 8.19 21.55
N GLY A 169 17.98 8.56 20.45
CA GLY A 169 17.49 7.59 19.50
C GLY A 169 17.01 8.21 18.20
N ILE A 170 16.02 7.59 17.60
CA ILE A 170 15.42 8.05 16.36
C ILE A 170 14.13 8.79 16.69
N LEU A 171 13.97 9.99 16.16
CA LEU A 171 12.72 10.75 16.28
C LEU A 171 11.99 10.69 14.92
N MET A 172 10.79 10.13 14.93
CA MET A 172 9.87 10.13 13.82
C MET A 172 8.91 11.29 13.94
N ILE A 173 8.93 12.20 12.99
CA ILE A 173 7.90 13.22 12.81
C ILE A 173 6.75 12.52 12.06
N ASP A 174 5.61 12.40 12.73
CA ASP A 174 4.48 11.66 12.23
C ASP A 174 3.62 12.48 11.25
N ASP A 175 2.40 12.10 11.05
CA ASP A 175 1.49 12.55 10.02
C ASP A 175 1.31 14.08 9.94
N ASN A 176 0.96 14.56 8.73
CA ASN A 176 0.61 15.95 8.45
C ASN A 176 1.77 16.99 8.54
N TRP A 177 3.03 16.55 8.47
CA TRP A 177 4.19 17.44 8.31
C TRP A 177 4.37 17.91 6.87
N GLN A 178 4.06 17.03 5.90
CA GLN A 178 4.21 17.31 4.48
C GLN A 178 3.03 18.13 3.93
N ARG A 179 3.28 18.80 2.82
CA ARG A 179 2.32 19.66 2.15
C ARG A 179 1.03 18.90 1.76
N TYR A 180 1.17 17.67 1.27
CA TYR A 180 0.11 16.69 1.03
C TYR A 180 0.73 15.30 0.90
N TYR A 181 -0.06 14.24 1.07
CA TYR A 181 0.44 12.87 0.96
C TYR A 181 1.08 12.60 -0.39
N GLY A 182 2.27 11.98 -0.37
CA GLY A 182 3.07 11.73 -1.57
C GLY A 182 3.98 12.89 -2.00
N ASN A 183 3.88 14.07 -1.35
CA ASN A 183 4.82 15.17 -1.51
C ASN A 183 5.69 15.29 -0.26
N PHE A 184 7.00 15.12 -0.41
CA PHE A 184 7.96 15.13 0.69
C PHE A 184 8.56 16.53 0.95
N GLU A 185 7.73 17.57 0.85
CA GLU A 185 8.06 18.95 1.19
C GLU A 185 7.39 19.34 2.49
N PHE A 186 8.13 19.94 3.42
CA PHE A 186 7.56 20.48 4.64
C PHE A 186 6.53 21.58 4.37
N LYS A 187 5.45 21.63 5.16
CA LYS A 187 4.50 22.75 5.15
C LYS A 187 5.18 23.99 5.69
N ALA A 188 5.45 24.99 4.85
CA ALA A 188 6.18 26.18 5.24
C ALA A 188 5.53 26.95 6.41
N GLU A 189 4.20 26.93 6.51
CA GLU A 189 3.45 27.56 7.59
C GLU A 189 3.64 26.88 8.95
N LYS A 190 4.01 25.62 8.98
CA LYS A 190 4.28 24.82 10.19
C LYS A 190 5.78 24.66 10.47
N PHE A 191 6.58 24.74 9.43
CA PHE A 191 8.02 24.51 9.45
C PHE A 191 8.75 25.65 8.73
N PRO A 192 8.81 26.84 9.35
CA PRO A 192 9.39 28.02 8.73
C PRO A 192 10.87 27.86 8.37
N ASP A 193 11.62 27.06 9.11
CA ASP A 193 12.98 26.67 8.81
C ASP A 193 13.21 25.19 9.14
N ALA A 194 12.67 24.31 8.31
CA ALA A 194 12.79 22.87 8.50
C ALA A 194 14.28 22.41 8.47
N ARG A 195 15.15 23.12 7.77
CA ARG A 195 16.58 22.81 7.73
C ARG A 195 17.23 23.07 9.07
N ALA A 196 17.00 24.22 9.67
CA ALA A 196 17.54 24.53 11.00
C ALA A 196 17.00 23.55 12.04
N MET A 197 15.70 23.20 11.99
CA MET A 197 15.11 22.19 12.88
C MET A 197 15.83 20.84 12.74
N THR A 198 16.02 20.33 11.56
CA THR A 198 16.69 19.03 11.37
C THR A 198 18.14 19.06 11.79
N ASP A 199 18.86 20.15 11.51
CA ASP A 199 20.23 20.33 11.96
C ASP A 199 20.34 20.37 13.49
N GLU A 200 19.40 21.02 14.19
CA GLU A 200 19.31 21.04 15.66
C GLU A 200 19.00 19.65 16.23
N LEU A 201 18.00 18.95 15.69
CA LEU A 201 17.67 17.59 16.09
C LEU A 201 18.86 16.63 15.94
N HIS A 202 19.65 16.78 14.89
CA HIS A 202 20.90 16.02 14.72
C HIS A 202 21.96 16.36 15.77
N GLN A 203 22.04 17.61 16.23
CA GLN A 203 22.94 18.03 17.31
C GLN A 203 22.49 17.48 18.66
N ILE A 204 21.20 17.59 18.98
CA ILE A 204 20.62 17.14 20.25
C ILE A 204 20.88 15.64 20.45
N GLY A 205 20.63 14.83 19.44
CA GLY A 205 20.59 13.40 19.62
C GLY A 205 21.39 12.57 18.66
N ARG A 206 21.96 13.12 17.59
CA ARG A 206 22.25 12.38 16.37
C ARG A 206 21.01 11.61 15.89
N ALA A 207 19.84 12.19 16.12
CA ALA A 207 18.60 11.68 15.61
C ALA A 207 18.61 11.75 14.08
N HIS A 208 18.27 10.65 13.43
CA HIS A 208 17.97 10.65 12.01
C HIS A 208 16.47 10.91 11.87
N VAL A 209 16.14 11.95 11.16
CA VAL A 209 14.76 12.25 10.75
C VAL A 209 14.45 11.45 9.49
#